data_491a145eb091a90609907d6665ad9246
#
_entry.id   491a145eb091a90609907d6665ad9246
#
_cell.length_a   1.000
_cell.length_b   1.000
_cell.length_c   1.000
_cell.angle_alpha   90.00
_cell.angle_beta   90.00
_cell.angle_gamma   90.00
#
_symmetry.space_group_name_H-M   'P 1'
#
loop_
_entity.id
_entity.type
_entity.pdbx_description
1 polymer ?
#
loop_
_entity_poly.entity_id
_entity_poly.type
_entity_poly.pdbx_seq_one_letter_code
_entity_poly.pdbx_strand_id
1 'polypeptide(L)'
;MENSVFIIDNFYNDPNETREFALNQEFDVPGNYPGRRTKAFFNQSVYDVIQNVVFNAGGNITRWDMDQYTGAFQYTTSRDRSWIHADQTTTWAAVCYLTPNAPLSAGTGLFRHKETGWSNFDYKRDNDPEYMKGAPPGHDMQDYTKWEMVDRVGNVFNRLIMYRADNYHVSLDYFGKDMHDGRLFQVFFFNTER
;
A
#
# COMPACT_ATOMS: atom_id res chain seq x y z
N MET A 1 -4.40 -13.84 -18.33
CA MET A 1 -4.97 -13.67 -16.98
C MET A 1 -3.96 -12.86 -16.17
N GLU A 2 -4.34 -11.70 -15.67
CA GLU A 2 -3.47 -10.88 -14.82
C GLU A 2 -3.95 -10.97 -13.39
N ASN A 3 -3.03 -11.29 -12.47
CA ASN A 3 -3.29 -11.15 -11.05
C ASN A 3 -2.94 -9.74 -10.64
N SER A 4 -3.89 -8.99 -10.11
CA SER A 4 -3.71 -7.61 -9.69
C SER A 4 -3.59 -7.44 -8.18
N VAL A 5 -3.99 -8.46 -7.41
CA VAL A 5 -3.97 -8.46 -5.94
C VAL A 5 -3.59 -9.85 -5.42
N PHE A 6 -2.73 -9.87 -4.40
CA PHE A 6 -2.40 -11.07 -3.62
C PHE A 6 -2.66 -10.79 -2.14
N ILE A 7 -3.19 -11.78 -1.43
CA ILE A 7 -3.41 -11.75 0.01
C ILE A 7 -2.69 -12.95 0.59
N ILE A 8 -1.77 -12.70 1.52
CA ILE A 8 -0.93 -13.73 2.14
C ILE A 8 -1.05 -13.58 3.65
N ASP A 9 -1.63 -14.57 4.30
CA ASP A 9 -1.69 -14.65 5.76
C ASP A 9 -0.44 -15.32 6.31
N ASN A 10 -0.10 -15.00 7.56
CA ASN A 10 1.08 -15.54 8.24
C ASN A 10 2.39 -15.25 7.49
N PHE A 11 2.55 -13.99 7.05
CA PHE A 11 3.68 -13.56 6.22
C PHE A 11 5.03 -13.68 6.95
N TYR A 12 5.11 -13.22 8.19
CA TYR A 12 6.27 -13.38 9.06
C TYR A 12 6.15 -14.65 9.91
N ASN A 13 7.27 -15.35 10.09
CA ASN A 13 7.34 -16.50 11.02
C ASN A 13 7.13 -16.03 12.47
N ASP A 14 7.74 -14.91 12.85
CA ASP A 14 7.51 -14.25 14.13
C ASP A 14 7.08 -12.78 13.91
N PRO A 15 5.77 -12.53 13.80
CA PRO A 15 5.25 -11.18 13.61
C PRO A 15 5.35 -10.31 14.86
N ASN A 16 5.45 -10.91 16.06
CA ASN A 16 5.61 -10.15 17.29
C ASN A 16 7.03 -9.59 17.40
N GLU A 17 8.05 -10.37 17.08
CA GLU A 17 9.44 -9.91 17.00
C GLU A 17 9.56 -8.78 15.95
N THR A 18 8.95 -8.95 14.76
CA THR A 18 8.94 -7.92 13.73
C THR A 18 8.26 -6.63 14.21
N ARG A 19 7.15 -6.76 14.93
CA ARG A 19 6.45 -5.61 15.53
C ARG A 19 7.31 -4.93 16.61
N GLU A 20 7.92 -5.70 17.50
CA GLU A 20 8.83 -5.15 18.52
C GLU A 20 10.01 -4.42 17.89
N PHE A 21 10.62 -5.02 16.87
CA PHE A 21 11.68 -4.35 16.10
C PHE A 21 11.18 -3.00 15.55
N ALA A 22 10.01 -2.97 14.92
CA ALA A 22 9.42 -1.76 14.36
C ALA A 22 9.20 -0.67 15.42
N LEU A 23 8.62 -1.03 16.57
CA LEU A 23 8.31 -0.11 17.66
C LEU A 23 9.55 0.50 18.32
N ASN A 24 10.72 -0.11 18.16
CA ASN A 24 12.00 0.38 18.64
C ASN A 24 12.76 1.27 17.62
N GLN A 25 12.17 1.56 16.46
CA GLN A 25 12.78 2.40 15.44
C GLN A 25 12.35 3.87 15.57
N GLU A 26 13.16 4.75 14.98
CA GLU A 26 12.81 6.17 14.81
C GLU A 26 11.86 6.35 13.62
N PHE A 27 10.74 7.05 13.85
CA PHE A 27 9.73 7.37 12.84
C PHE A 27 9.83 8.86 12.45
N ASP A 28 10.91 9.21 11.80
CA ASP A 28 11.31 10.59 11.52
C ASP A 28 11.55 10.90 10.04
N VAL A 29 11.36 9.92 9.15
CA VAL A 29 11.56 10.11 7.71
C VAL A 29 10.43 10.96 7.15
N PRO A 30 10.74 12.10 6.49
CA PRO A 30 9.72 12.95 5.88
C PRO A 30 9.23 12.38 4.55
N GLY A 31 7.95 12.66 4.20
CA GLY A 31 7.39 12.25 2.91
C GLY A 31 5.93 12.64 2.76
N ASN A 32 5.37 12.41 1.57
CA ASN A 32 3.96 12.65 1.27
C ASN A 32 3.12 11.40 1.57
N TYR A 33 2.92 11.11 2.84
CA TYR A 33 2.11 10.00 3.34
C TYR A 33 1.49 10.36 4.71
N PRO A 34 0.38 9.73 5.09
CA PRO A 34 -0.20 9.94 6.41
C PRO A 34 0.66 9.30 7.51
N GLY A 35 0.63 9.89 8.71
CA GLY A 35 1.31 9.36 9.89
C GLY A 35 2.82 9.57 9.87
N ARG A 36 3.56 8.59 10.38
CA ARG A 36 5.02 8.66 10.50
C ARG A 36 5.66 7.38 10.01
N ARG A 37 6.87 7.50 9.45
CA ARG A 37 7.59 6.40 8.78
C ARG A 37 9.05 6.33 9.24
N THR A 38 9.59 5.10 9.30
CA THR A 38 11.01 4.84 9.54
C THR A 38 11.80 4.93 8.24
N LYS A 39 13.13 4.88 8.34
CA LYS A 39 13.96 4.49 7.20
C LYS A 39 13.59 3.09 6.70
N ALA A 40 14.02 2.76 5.49
CA ALA A 40 13.85 1.44 4.89
C ALA A 40 14.79 0.40 5.53
N PHE A 41 14.30 -0.83 5.65
CA PHE A 41 15.06 -2.00 6.12
C PHE A 41 15.01 -3.11 5.08
N PHE A 42 16.16 -3.61 4.67
CA PHE A 42 16.24 -4.76 3.79
C PHE A 42 16.25 -6.06 4.61
N ASN A 43 15.47 -7.04 4.17
CA ASN A 43 15.46 -8.38 4.73
C ASN A 43 15.39 -9.38 3.56
N GLN A 44 16.43 -10.22 3.43
CA GLN A 44 16.54 -11.17 2.33
C GLN A 44 15.38 -12.19 2.32
N SER A 45 14.99 -12.71 3.47
CA SER A 45 13.89 -13.68 3.56
C SER A 45 12.55 -13.06 3.10
N VAL A 46 12.31 -11.80 3.43
CA VAL A 46 11.13 -11.05 2.97
C VAL A 46 11.17 -10.85 1.46
N TYR A 47 12.32 -10.45 0.92
CA TYR A 47 12.51 -10.32 -0.52
C TYR A 47 12.22 -11.63 -1.25
N ASP A 48 12.78 -12.75 -0.77
CA ASP A 48 12.62 -14.06 -1.39
C ASP A 48 11.16 -14.54 -1.39
N VAL A 49 10.44 -14.31 -0.30
CA VAL A 49 9.00 -14.64 -0.22
C VAL A 49 8.20 -13.80 -1.22
N ILE A 50 8.42 -12.49 -1.27
CA ILE A 50 7.73 -11.60 -2.22
C ILE A 50 8.08 -11.97 -3.67
N GLN A 51 9.36 -12.24 -3.97
CA GLN A 51 9.80 -12.69 -5.29
C GLN A 51 9.06 -13.98 -5.72
N ASN A 52 8.98 -14.96 -4.84
CA ASN A 52 8.29 -16.23 -5.12
C ASN A 52 6.80 -16.02 -5.40
N VAL A 53 6.13 -15.13 -4.64
CA VAL A 53 4.72 -14.82 -4.84
C VAL A 53 4.48 -14.13 -6.17
N VAL A 54 5.30 -13.12 -6.49
CA VAL A 54 5.07 -12.27 -7.68
C VAL A 54 5.54 -12.91 -8.97
N PHE A 55 6.44 -13.91 -8.90
CA PHE A 55 7.09 -14.50 -10.07
C PHE A 55 6.11 -14.91 -11.18
N ASN A 56 5.04 -15.60 -10.81
CA ASN A 56 4.05 -16.08 -11.78
C ASN A 56 3.14 -14.98 -12.36
N ALA A 57 3.03 -13.86 -11.68
CA ALA A 57 2.21 -12.73 -12.11
C ALA A 57 3.02 -11.62 -12.80
N GLY A 58 4.19 -11.30 -12.26
CA GLY A 58 5.01 -10.17 -12.68
C GLY A 58 6.40 -10.51 -13.21
N GLY A 59 6.88 -11.75 -13.00
CA GLY A 59 8.23 -12.17 -13.32
C GLY A 59 9.23 -11.84 -12.21
N ASN A 60 10.46 -11.52 -12.59
CA ASN A 60 11.51 -11.24 -11.63
C ASN A 60 11.44 -9.81 -11.10
N ILE A 61 11.77 -9.62 -9.81
CA ILE A 61 11.99 -8.30 -9.25
C ILE A 61 13.27 -7.71 -9.84
N THR A 62 13.14 -6.56 -10.51
CA THR A 62 14.25 -5.83 -11.15
C THR A 62 14.71 -4.64 -10.34
N ARG A 63 13.84 -4.09 -9.49
CA ARG A 63 14.14 -2.98 -8.60
C ARG A 63 13.41 -3.15 -7.28
N TRP A 64 14.17 -3.23 -6.21
CA TRP A 64 13.68 -3.18 -4.82
C TRP A 64 13.96 -1.78 -4.27
N ASP A 65 12.94 -0.94 -4.21
CA ASP A 65 13.11 0.51 -4.13
C ASP A 65 13.29 1.01 -2.70
N MET A 66 14.47 0.81 -2.15
CA MET A 66 14.82 1.27 -0.80
C MET A 66 14.73 2.80 -0.68
N ASP A 67 15.04 3.54 -1.74
CA ASP A 67 14.95 5.00 -1.76
C ASP A 67 13.49 5.49 -1.76
N GLN A 68 12.55 4.62 -2.15
CA GLN A 68 11.10 4.85 -2.08
C GLN A 68 10.47 4.12 -0.89
N TYR A 69 11.22 3.95 0.18
CA TYR A 69 10.78 3.42 1.46
C TYR A 69 10.49 1.91 1.52
N THR A 70 10.90 1.11 0.54
CA THR A 70 10.66 -0.35 0.56
C THR A 70 11.27 -1.00 1.78
N GLY A 71 10.42 -1.63 2.60
CA GLY A 71 10.81 -2.21 3.89
C GLY A 71 10.69 -1.24 5.07
N ALA A 72 10.24 0.00 4.85
CA ALA A 72 10.01 0.93 5.95
C ALA A 72 8.76 0.54 6.75
N PHE A 73 8.81 0.76 8.06
CA PHE A 73 7.63 0.71 8.92
C PHE A 73 6.93 2.05 8.95
N GLN A 74 5.62 2.02 9.03
CA GLN A 74 4.79 3.21 9.13
C GLN A 74 3.69 2.99 10.15
N TYR A 75 3.35 4.03 10.89
CA TYR A 75 2.11 4.01 11.66
C TYR A 75 1.25 5.24 11.38
N THR A 76 -0.05 5.03 11.50
CA THR A 76 -1.08 6.06 11.46
C THR A 76 -2.00 5.93 12.65
N THR A 77 -2.64 7.05 13.02
CA THR A 77 -3.53 7.16 14.17
C THR A 77 -4.90 7.69 13.74
N SER A 78 -5.87 7.73 14.64
CA SER A 78 -7.20 8.30 14.38
C SER A 78 -7.20 9.79 13.95
N ARG A 79 -6.07 10.48 14.07
CA ARG A 79 -5.89 11.89 13.67
C ARG A 79 -5.45 12.04 12.21
N ASP A 80 -4.94 10.98 11.62
CA ASP A 80 -4.44 11.00 10.25
C ASP A 80 -5.58 10.91 9.25
N ARG A 81 -5.30 11.33 8.01
CA ARG A 81 -6.21 11.25 6.87
C ARG A 81 -5.43 10.83 5.64
N SER A 82 -6.11 10.16 4.73
CA SER A 82 -5.55 9.77 3.44
C SER A 82 -6.51 10.15 2.31
N TRP A 83 -6.07 9.92 1.11
CA TRP A 83 -6.81 10.15 -0.12
C TRP A 83 -6.67 8.94 -1.04
N ILE A 84 -7.62 8.75 -1.93
CA ILE A 84 -7.52 7.70 -2.96
C ILE A 84 -6.43 8.13 -3.96
N HIS A 85 -5.47 7.25 -4.22
CA HIS A 85 -4.34 7.52 -5.10
C HIS A 85 -3.85 6.25 -5.79
N ALA A 86 -2.94 6.41 -6.74
CA ALA A 86 -2.15 5.36 -7.34
C ALA A 86 -0.66 5.69 -7.15
N ASP A 87 0.17 4.69 -6.94
CA ASP A 87 1.61 4.83 -6.92
C ASP A 87 2.14 4.74 -8.36
N GLN A 88 2.87 5.76 -8.80
CA GLN A 88 3.22 5.92 -10.21
C GLN A 88 4.66 5.50 -10.55
N THR A 89 5.48 5.20 -9.54
CA THR A 89 6.92 4.98 -9.71
C THR A 89 7.33 3.51 -9.67
N THR A 90 6.43 2.64 -9.23
CA THR A 90 6.69 1.20 -9.08
C THR A 90 5.59 0.36 -9.73
N THR A 91 5.89 -0.91 -10.02
CA THR A 91 4.92 -1.85 -10.60
C THR A 91 4.01 -2.43 -9.53
N TRP A 92 4.54 -2.64 -8.33
CA TRP A 92 3.87 -3.27 -7.20
C TRP A 92 4.02 -2.44 -5.94
N ALA A 93 2.96 -2.41 -5.16
CA ALA A 93 2.94 -1.95 -3.79
C ALA A 93 2.45 -3.08 -2.87
N ALA A 94 3.00 -3.16 -1.67
CA ALA A 94 2.55 -4.13 -0.67
C ALA A 94 2.55 -3.53 0.73
N VAL A 95 1.65 -4.03 1.57
CA VAL A 95 1.48 -3.62 2.97
C VAL A 95 1.33 -4.86 3.84
N CYS A 96 2.20 -5.02 4.84
CA CYS A 96 2.05 -6.03 5.89
C CYS A 96 1.52 -5.39 7.17
N TYR A 97 0.35 -5.82 7.64
CA TYR A 97 -0.27 -5.28 8.85
C TYR A 97 0.35 -5.87 10.12
N LEU A 98 0.74 -5.00 11.06
CA LEU A 98 1.48 -5.36 12.27
C LEU A 98 0.82 -4.88 13.57
N THR A 99 -0.47 -4.50 13.55
CA THR A 99 -1.22 -4.20 14.79
C THR A 99 -2.09 -5.39 15.15
N PRO A 100 -1.86 -6.05 16.31
CA PRO A 100 -2.75 -7.10 16.81
C PRO A 100 -4.14 -6.55 17.10
N ASN A 101 -5.18 -7.35 16.84
CA ASN A 101 -6.58 -6.99 17.10
C ASN A 101 -7.05 -5.68 16.46
N ALA A 102 -6.43 -5.27 15.35
CA ALA A 102 -6.86 -4.11 14.59
C ALA A 102 -8.32 -4.27 14.09
N PRO A 103 -9.08 -3.17 13.96
CA PRO A 103 -10.37 -3.23 13.29
C PRO A 103 -10.20 -3.76 11.87
N LEU A 104 -10.97 -4.79 11.48
CA LEU A 104 -10.92 -5.32 10.11
C LEU A 104 -11.24 -4.25 9.06
N SER A 105 -12.01 -3.23 9.45
CA SER A 105 -12.32 -2.09 8.60
C SER A 105 -11.11 -1.23 8.23
N ALA A 106 -10.05 -1.24 9.04
CA ALA A 106 -8.84 -0.44 8.87
C ALA A 106 -7.80 -1.05 7.91
N GLY A 107 -8.23 -1.76 6.90
CA GLY A 107 -7.39 -2.41 5.90
C GLY A 107 -7.04 -1.52 4.70
N THR A 108 -7.09 -2.11 3.50
CA THR A 108 -6.85 -1.43 2.23
C THR A 108 -8.06 -1.58 1.32
N GLY A 109 -8.51 -0.47 0.71
CA GLY A 109 -9.55 -0.46 -0.29
C GLY A 109 -8.99 -0.20 -1.67
N LEU A 110 -9.57 -0.87 -2.69
CA LEU A 110 -9.34 -0.61 -4.11
C LEU A 110 -10.58 0.04 -4.71
N PHE A 111 -10.38 1.01 -5.60
CA PHE A 111 -11.45 1.88 -6.04
C PHE A 111 -11.52 2.01 -7.55
N ARG A 112 -12.73 2.31 -8.03
CA ARG A 112 -13.03 2.72 -9.39
C ARG A 112 -13.63 4.12 -9.37
N HIS A 113 -13.12 5.01 -10.20
CA HIS A 113 -13.68 6.34 -10.38
C HIS A 113 -15.00 6.25 -11.14
N LYS A 114 -16.08 6.78 -10.57
CA LYS A 114 -17.45 6.59 -11.11
C LYS A 114 -17.65 7.24 -12.47
N GLU A 115 -17.11 8.44 -12.66
CA GLU A 115 -17.32 9.21 -13.88
C GLU A 115 -16.57 8.60 -15.07
N THR A 116 -15.32 8.20 -14.88
CA THR A 116 -14.48 7.66 -15.96
C THR A 116 -14.54 6.14 -16.07
N GLY A 117 -14.98 5.43 -15.03
CA GLY A 117 -14.93 3.98 -14.94
C GLY A 117 -13.52 3.40 -14.73
N TRP A 118 -12.53 4.23 -14.46
CA TRP A 118 -11.13 3.80 -14.32
C TRP A 118 -10.82 3.28 -12.93
N SER A 119 -10.10 2.14 -12.89
CA SER A 119 -9.65 1.50 -11.64
C SER A 119 -8.16 1.67 -11.41
N ASN A 120 -7.41 2.19 -12.38
CA ASN A 120 -5.98 2.40 -12.31
C ASN A 120 -5.55 3.70 -12.98
N PHE A 121 -4.37 4.16 -12.59
CA PHE A 121 -3.65 5.22 -13.29
C PHE A 121 -3.00 4.66 -14.57
N ASP A 122 -3.06 5.41 -15.66
CA ASP A 122 -2.32 5.14 -16.89
C ASP A 122 -1.64 6.42 -17.36
N TYR A 123 -0.30 6.41 -17.40
CA TYR A 123 0.49 7.61 -17.67
C TYR A 123 0.13 8.27 -19.02
N LYS A 124 -0.10 7.49 -20.07
CA LYS A 124 -0.42 8.02 -21.40
C LYS A 124 -1.80 8.66 -21.41
N ARG A 125 -2.77 7.95 -20.89
CA ARG A 125 -4.17 8.39 -20.81
C ARG A 125 -4.29 9.62 -19.90
N ASP A 126 -3.72 9.56 -18.69
CA ASP A 126 -3.91 10.58 -17.66
C ASP A 126 -3.07 11.85 -17.90
N ASN A 127 -2.21 11.85 -18.92
CA ASN A 127 -1.50 13.04 -19.42
C ASN A 127 -1.95 13.48 -20.83
N ASP A 128 -2.96 12.84 -21.42
CA ASP A 128 -3.51 13.24 -22.72
C ASP A 128 -4.49 14.42 -22.54
N PRO A 129 -4.26 15.56 -23.19
CA PRO A 129 -5.15 16.73 -23.10
C PRO A 129 -6.61 16.46 -23.49
N GLU A 130 -6.89 15.49 -24.34
CA GLU A 130 -8.27 15.09 -24.69
C GLU A 130 -8.97 14.46 -23.52
N TYR A 131 -8.31 13.56 -22.78
CA TYR A 131 -8.87 12.93 -21.60
C TYR A 131 -8.96 13.88 -20.40
N MET A 132 -8.06 14.87 -20.33
CA MET A 132 -8.06 15.90 -19.27
C MET A 132 -9.16 16.95 -19.39
N LYS A 133 -9.93 16.95 -20.48
CA LYS A 133 -11.12 17.82 -20.63
C LYS A 133 -12.31 17.41 -19.74
N GLY A 134 -12.34 16.15 -19.30
CA GLY A 134 -13.25 15.68 -18.25
C GLY A 134 -12.73 15.99 -16.84
N ALA A 135 -13.40 15.51 -15.80
CA ALA A 135 -12.88 15.55 -14.44
C ALA A 135 -11.90 14.39 -14.24
N PRO A 136 -10.58 14.62 -14.35
CA PRO A 136 -9.61 13.53 -14.16
C PRO A 136 -9.67 13.05 -12.70
N PRO A 137 -9.48 11.75 -12.44
CA PRO A 137 -9.52 11.20 -11.09
C PRO A 137 -8.63 11.92 -10.07
N GLY A 138 -7.54 12.55 -10.52
CA GLY A 138 -6.65 13.33 -9.69
C GLY A 138 -7.28 14.53 -8.98
N HIS A 139 -8.37 15.09 -9.50
CA HIS A 139 -9.12 16.17 -8.86
C HIS A 139 -10.07 15.66 -7.77
N ASP A 140 -10.48 14.40 -7.84
CA ASP A 140 -11.50 13.82 -6.97
C ASP A 140 -10.91 12.92 -5.85
N MET A 141 -9.60 12.90 -5.68
CA MET A 141 -8.90 11.99 -4.75
C MET A 141 -9.40 12.07 -3.31
N GLN A 142 -9.91 13.21 -2.87
CA GLN A 142 -10.43 13.42 -1.52
C GLN A 142 -11.97 13.33 -1.43
N ASP A 143 -12.67 13.35 -2.54
CA ASP A 143 -14.14 13.21 -2.60
C ASP A 143 -14.53 11.75 -2.82
N TYR A 144 -14.69 11.01 -1.74
CA TYR A 144 -15.06 9.59 -1.78
C TYR A 144 -16.42 9.33 -2.44
N THR A 145 -17.28 10.35 -2.59
CA THR A 145 -18.57 10.20 -3.31
C THR A 145 -18.40 9.95 -4.79
N LYS A 146 -17.25 10.34 -5.35
CA LYS A 146 -16.86 10.14 -6.76
C LYS A 146 -16.31 8.74 -7.04
N TRP A 147 -16.12 7.94 -6.01
CA TRP A 147 -15.49 6.63 -6.13
C TRP A 147 -16.44 5.51 -5.72
N GLU A 148 -16.24 4.36 -6.33
CA GLU A 148 -16.86 3.09 -5.96
C GLU A 148 -15.76 2.16 -5.44
N MET A 149 -15.93 1.61 -4.24
CA MET A 149 -15.03 0.61 -3.71
C MET A 149 -15.30 -0.71 -4.43
N VAL A 150 -14.30 -1.24 -5.14
CA VAL A 150 -14.43 -2.50 -5.89
C VAL A 150 -13.94 -3.70 -5.09
N ASP A 151 -12.93 -3.49 -4.25
CA ASP A 151 -12.38 -4.51 -3.35
C ASP A 151 -11.99 -3.92 -2.00
N ARG A 152 -12.05 -4.77 -0.96
CA ARG A 152 -11.64 -4.42 0.39
C ARG A 152 -10.90 -5.59 1.03
N VAL A 153 -9.67 -5.34 1.48
CA VAL A 153 -8.88 -6.32 2.24
C VAL A 153 -8.80 -5.88 3.71
N GLY A 154 -9.26 -6.75 4.60
CA GLY A 154 -9.29 -6.48 6.04
C GLY A 154 -7.89 -6.41 6.66
N ASN A 155 -7.73 -5.54 7.68
CA ASN A 155 -6.52 -5.46 8.48
C ASN A 155 -6.47 -6.66 9.44
N VAL A 156 -5.75 -7.70 9.02
CA VAL A 156 -5.47 -8.88 9.82
C VAL A 156 -4.00 -8.87 10.21
N PHE A 157 -3.71 -9.07 11.49
CA PHE A 157 -2.32 -9.12 11.98
C PHE A 157 -1.50 -10.17 11.20
N ASN A 158 -0.31 -9.79 10.76
CA ASN A 158 0.59 -10.60 9.94
C ASN A 158 0.05 -10.97 8.54
N ARG A 159 -0.86 -10.18 7.99
CA ARG A 159 -1.31 -10.29 6.60
C ARG A 159 -0.54 -9.33 5.72
N LEU A 160 0.06 -9.85 4.65
CA LEU A 160 0.54 -9.06 3.52
C LEU A 160 -0.56 -8.96 2.47
N ILE A 161 -0.88 -7.74 2.05
CA ILE A 161 -1.56 -7.47 0.79
C ILE A 161 -0.54 -6.91 -0.20
N MET A 162 -0.52 -7.43 -1.42
CA MET A 162 0.29 -6.93 -2.52
C MET A 162 -0.60 -6.68 -3.72
N TYR A 163 -0.47 -5.54 -4.37
CA TYR A 163 -1.31 -5.13 -5.49
C TYR A 163 -0.51 -4.32 -6.52
N ARG A 164 -1.09 -4.22 -7.74
CA ARG A 164 -0.55 -3.34 -8.77
C ARG A 164 -0.56 -1.90 -8.25
N ALA A 165 0.61 -1.28 -8.26
CA ALA A 165 0.81 0.05 -7.68
C ALA A 165 0.00 1.14 -8.40
N ASP A 166 -0.29 0.94 -9.68
CA ASP A 166 -1.13 1.81 -10.51
C ASP A 166 -2.63 1.72 -10.20
N ASN A 167 -3.11 0.70 -9.44
CA ASN A 167 -4.50 0.65 -9.00
C ASN A 167 -4.83 1.81 -8.05
N TYR A 168 -6.01 2.43 -8.22
CA TYR A 168 -6.50 3.41 -7.26
C TYR A 168 -6.81 2.74 -5.94
N HIS A 169 -6.14 3.18 -4.88
CA HIS A 169 -6.23 2.57 -3.55
C HIS A 169 -6.12 3.58 -2.43
N VAL A 170 -6.50 3.15 -1.24
CA VAL A 170 -6.32 3.92 -0.01
C VAL A 170 -6.29 3.02 1.22
N SER A 171 -5.58 3.45 2.26
CA SER A 171 -5.75 2.93 3.60
C SER A 171 -7.12 3.33 4.13
N LEU A 172 -7.93 2.34 4.49
CA LEU A 172 -9.25 2.54 5.10
C LEU A 172 -9.08 2.78 6.60
N ASP A 173 -10.08 3.36 7.20
CA ASP A 173 -10.24 3.65 8.63
C ASP A 173 -8.93 3.76 9.45
N TYR A 174 -8.76 4.88 10.11
CA TYR A 174 -7.64 5.12 10.99
C TYR A 174 -8.09 5.01 12.45
N PHE A 175 -7.25 4.42 13.29
CA PHE A 175 -7.56 4.13 14.69
C PHE A 175 -6.34 4.35 15.58
N GLY A 176 -6.56 4.30 16.92
CA GLY A 176 -5.52 4.42 17.92
C GLY A 176 -5.03 5.84 18.11
N LYS A 177 -4.11 6.02 19.04
CA LYS A 177 -3.60 7.32 19.51
C LYS A 177 -2.12 7.52 19.18
N ASP A 178 -1.36 6.42 19.13
CA ASP A 178 0.09 6.41 18.93
C ASP A 178 0.53 5.13 18.19
N MET A 179 1.84 4.90 18.11
CA MET A 179 2.41 3.75 17.38
C MET A 179 2.12 2.39 18.04
N HIS A 180 1.72 2.35 19.32
CA HIS A 180 1.46 1.10 20.03
C HIS A 180 0.04 0.57 19.80
N ASP A 181 -0.93 1.47 19.69
CA ASP A 181 -2.34 1.12 19.50
C ASP A 181 -2.93 1.59 18.16
N GLY A 182 -2.15 2.32 17.36
CA GLY A 182 -2.51 2.76 16.02
C GLY A 182 -2.27 1.70 14.94
N ARG A 183 -2.51 2.07 13.70
CA ARG A 183 -2.30 1.20 12.54
C ARG A 183 -0.82 1.15 12.18
N LEU A 184 -0.09 0.18 12.72
CA LEU A 184 1.30 -0.12 12.37
C LEU A 184 1.34 -1.11 11.20
N PHE A 185 2.21 -0.87 10.24
CA PHE A 185 2.39 -1.71 9.06
C PHE A 185 3.78 -1.51 8.44
N GLN A 186 4.20 -2.45 7.60
CA GLN A 186 5.40 -2.31 6.78
C GLN A 186 5.01 -2.17 5.32
N VAL A 187 5.71 -1.34 4.56
CA VAL A 187 5.45 -1.08 3.14
C VAL A 187 6.57 -1.60 2.25
N PHE A 188 6.19 -2.03 1.04
CA PHE A 188 7.14 -2.47 0.03
C PHE A 188 6.72 -1.92 -1.34
N PHE A 189 7.69 -1.38 -2.08
CA PHE A 189 7.52 -0.83 -3.42
C PHE A 189 8.61 -1.40 -4.32
N PHE A 190 8.23 -2.04 -5.42
CA PHE A 190 9.22 -2.70 -6.28
C PHE A 190 8.72 -2.81 -7.72
N ASN A 191 9.68 -3.02 -8.64
CA ASN A 191 9.38 -3.27 -10.05
C ASN A 191 9.67 -4.72 -10.42
N THR A 192 8.92 -5.23 -11.39
CA THR A 192 9.12 -6.55 -11.99
C THR A 192 9.14 -6.47 -13.50
N GLU A 193 9.81 -7.44 -14.14
CA GLU A 193 9.76 -7.70 -15.57
C GLU A 193 9.68 -9.21 -15.83
N ARG A 194 9.02 -9.57 -16.94
CA ARG A 194 8.92 -10.96 -17.43
C ARG A 194 10.04 -11.27 -18.40
#